data_42ae2e49c10abd92f11aafa0feb995df
#
_entry.id   42ae2e49c10abd92f11aafa0feb995df
#
_cell.length_a   1.000
_cell.length_b   1.000
_cell.length_c   1.000
_cell.angle_alpha   90.00
_cell.angle_beta   90.00
_cell.angle_gamma   90.00
#
_symmetry.space_group_name_H-M   'P 1'
#
loop_
_entity.id
_entity.type
_entity.pdbx_description
1 polymer ?
#
loop_
_entity_poly.entity_id
_entity_poly.type
_entity_poly.pdbx_seq_one_letter_code
_entity_poly.pdbx_strand_id
1 'polypeptide(L)'
;MTGGMWGSRAAEILPGADRIASNKRLACARCLRAQSACICHWITPTAHVAEVLILQHPLEVAQAKGSARLLHLSLPHSLLVTGEVFAHLALQTLLTAPLYPDAAAQPPRQAVLLYPDLLPAQEAGRPTALAHVGLRDPAQLRLIVIDGTWRKTRKMLYLNPLLQQLPRLALRDLPASRYLIRKTHQPDQLSTLEATCAALMQLEGKGEKFLPLLRSFEGFVAQQWRYQNP
;
A
#
# COMPACT_ATOMS: atom_id res chain seq x y z
N MET A 1 9.92 60.82 43.61
CA MET A 1 10.93 61.63 42.88
C MET A 1 11.36 60.82 41.69
N THR A 2 11.32 61.41 40.49
CA THR A 2 11.83 60.96 39.18
C THR A 2 11.17 59.68 38.63
N GLY A 3 10.28 59.57 37.75
CA GLY A 3 9.92 60.29 36.52
C GLY A 3 10.74 59.73 35.33
N GLY A 4 10.33 58.64 34.68
CA GLY A 4 10.95 58.10 33.51
C GLY A 4 9.90 57.77 32.44
N MET A 5 9.72 58.70 31.50
CA MET A 5 8.88 58.59 30.33
C MET A 5 9.44 57.54 29.37
N TRP A 6 8.63 56.55 28.96
CA TRP A 6 8.91 55.66 27.87
C TRP A 6 8.15 56.14 26.64
N GLY A 7 8.91 56.65 25.67
CA GLY A 7 8.42 57.09 24.38
C GLY A 7 7.89 55.94 23.55
N SER A 8 6.69 56.14 23.05
CA SER A 8 6.03 55.34 22.03
C SER A 8 6.80 55.45 20.72
N ARG A 9 7.35 54.32 20.22
CA ARG A 9 7.82 54.21 18.83
C ARG A 9 6.75 53.56 17.99
N ALA A 10 6.24 54.33 17.07
CA ALA A 10 5.32 53.84 16.03
C ALA A 10 6.05 52.79 15.19
N ALA A 11 5.41 51.65 15.03
CA ALA A 11 5.83 50.61 14.11
C ALA A 11 5.49 51.06 12.67
N GLU A 12 6.54 51.25 11.87
CA GLU A 12 6.43 51.44 10.42
C GLU A 12 5.83 50.19 9.78
N ILE A 13 4.66 50.37 9.16
CA ILE A 13 4.02 49.37 8.31
C ILE A 13 4.74 49.39 6.97
N LEU A 14 5.54 48.37 6.70
CA LEU A 14 6.08 48.12 5.36
C LEU A 14 4.96 47.55 4.46
N PRO A 15 4.66 48.18 3.32
CA PRO A 15 3.74 47.62 2.35
C PRO A 15 4.51 46.62 1.46
N GLY A 16 3.86 45.53 1.14
CA GLY A 16 4.25 44.69 -0.01
C GLY A 16 5.01 43.42 0.31
N ALA A 17 4.35 42.42 0.95
CA ALA A 17 4.66 41.04 0.68
C ALA A 17 3.58 40.52 -0.27
N ASP A 18 3.85 40.62 -1.57
CA ASP A 18 3.07 39.91 -2.58
C ASP A 18 2.96 38.44 -2.19
N ARG A 19 1.76 38.05 -1.78
CA ARG A 19 1.39 36.64 -1.67
C ARG A 19 1.42 36.07 -3.06
N ILE A 20 2.55 35.51 -3.46
CA ILE A 20 2.61 34.53 -4.53
C ILE A 20 1.70 33.40 -4.07
N ALA A 21 0.44 33.44 -4.48
CA ALA A 21 -0.51 32.36 -4.30
C ALA A 21 0.10 31.15 -5.00
N SER A 22 0.72 30.28 -4.22
CA SER A 22 1.20 28.99 -4.73
C SER A 22 -0.04 28.24 -5.24
N ASN A 23 -0.16 28.11 -6.53
CA ASN A 23 -1.24 27.42 -7.25
C ASN A 23 -1.13 25.88 -6.99
N LYS A 24 -1.02 25.51 -5.71
CA LYS A 24 -1.04 24.12 -5.28
C LYS A 24 -2.47 23.63 -5.46
N ARG A 25 -2.67 22.75 -6.44
CA ARG A 25 -3.94 22.06 -6.64
C ARG A 25 -4.40 21.49 -5.30
N LEU A 26 -5.62 21.81 -4.90
CA LEU A 26 -6.23 21.31 -3.67
C LEU A 26 -6.20 19.77 -3.70
N ALA A 27 -5.61 19.17 -2.68
CA ALA A 27 -5.56 17.73 -2.51
C ALA A 27 -6.68 17.24 -1.60
N CYS A 28 -7.23 16.08 -1.91
CA CYS A 28 -8.19 15.41 -1.03
C CYS A 28 -7.47 14.91 0.22
N ALA A 29 -7.94 15.31 1.40
CA ALA A 29 -7.33 14.92 2.68
C ALA A 29 -7.33 13.40 2.92
N ARG A 30 -8.28 12.65 2.34
CA ARG A 30 -8.41 11.20 2.53
C ARG A 30 -7.53 10.41 1.56
N CYS A 31 -7.66 10.63 0.27
CA CYS A 31 -6.90 9.84 -0.73
C CYS A 31 -5.59 10.50 -1.16
N LEU A 32 -5.31 11.72 -0.72
CA LEU A 32 -4.11 12.53 -1.00
C LEU A 32 -3.89 12.84 -2.50
N ARG A 33 -4.90 12.62 -3.34
CA ARG A 33 -4.89 12.99 -4.75
C ARG A 33 -5.46 14.40 -4.95
N ALA A 34 -5.15 15.03 -6.08
CA ALA A 34 -5.81 16.26 -6.45
C ALA A 34 -7.34 16.07 -6.42
N GLN A 35 -8.11 17.10 -6.02
CA GLN A 35 -9.58 17.03 -5.92
C GLN A 35 -10.22 16.56 -7.23
N SER A 36 -9.74 17.04 -8.39
CA SER A 36 -10.21 16.63 -9.71
C SER A 36 -9.96 15.15 -10.03
N ALA A 37 -8.97 14.52 -9.39
CA ALA A 37 -8.61 13.11 -9.55
C ALA A 37 -8.89 12.29 -8.29
N CYS A 38 -9.81 12.75 -7.45
CA CYS A 38 -10.19 12.08 -6.21
C CYS A 38 -10.74 10.68 -6.50
N ILE A 39 -10.30 9.71 -5.67
CA ILE A 39 -10.69 8.29 -5.80
C ILE A 39 -11.57 7.80 -4.65
N CYS A 40 -12.01 8.70 -3.77
CA CYS A 40 -12.76 8.30 -2.57
C CYS A 40 -14.09 7.60 -2.88
N HIS A 41 -14.70 7.87 -4.01
CA HIS A 41 -15.93 7.21 -4.46
C HIS A 41 -15.72 5.76 -4.91
N TRP A 42 -14.46 5.35 -5.14
CA TRP A 42 -14.09 3.96 -5.44
C TRP A 42 -13.72 3.16 -4.19
N ILE A 43 -13.64 3.79 -3.02
CA ILE A 43 -13.33 3.08 -1.77
C ILE A 43 -14.48 2.12 -1.46
N THR A 44 -14.13 0.83 -1.36
CA THR A 44 -15.07 -0.25 -1.07
C THR A 44 -14.58 -0.99 0.16
N PRO A 45 -15.07 -0.64 1.37
CA PRO A 45 -14.68 -1.31 2.60
C PRO A 45 -14.94 -2.81 2.49
N THR A 46 -13.87 -3.60 2.61
CA THR A 46 -13.91 -5.05 2.44
C THR A 46 -13.34 -5.71 3.68
N ALA A 47 -14.19 -6.41 4.43
CA ALA A 47 -13.77 -7.14 5.62
C ALA A 47 -12.81 -8.27 5.25
N HIS A 48 -11.70 -8.36 5.98
CA HIS A 48 -10.70 -9.41 5.83
C HIS A 48 -10.13 -9.80 7.19
N VAL A 49 -9.54 -10.97 7.28
CA VAL A 49 -9.07 -11.58 8.54
C VAL A 49 -7.56 -11.40 8.69
N ALA A 50 -6.80 -11.74 7.65
CA ALA A 50 -5.35 -11.54 7.65
C ALA A 50 -5.03 -10.04 7.64
N GLU A 51 -4.04 -9.60 8.42
CA GLU A 51 -3.53 -8.23 8.31
C GLU A 51 -2.78 -8.02 6.99
N VAL A 52 -2.75 -6.79 6.50
CA VAL A 52 -2.03 -6.44 5.27
C VAL A 52 -1.07 -5.27 5.54
N LEU A 53 0.23 -5.50 5.36
CA LEU A 53 1.25 -4.46 5.37
C LEU A 53 1.69 -4.18 3.93
N ILE A 54 1.43 -2.96 3.46
CA ILE A 54 1.81 -2.51 2.12
C ILE A 54 3.07 -1.66 2.22
N LEU A 55 4.17 -2.13 1.66
CA LEU A 55 5.43 -1.40 1.56
C LEU A 55 5.50 -0.75 0.17
N GLN A 56 5.19 0.55 0.09
CA GLN A 56 5.10 1.28 -1.16
C GLN A 56 6.42 1.96 -1.49
N HIS A 57 6.94 1.72 -2.70
CA HIS A 57 8.10 2.46 -3.19
C HIS A 57 7.79 3.97 -3.32
N PRO A 58 8.69 4.89 -2.91
CA PRO A 58 8.42 6.34 -2.92
C PRO A 58 7.96 6.88 -4.28
N LEU A 59 8.50 6.37 -5.37
CA LEU A 59 8.13 6.79 -6.73
C LEU A 59 6.75 6.27 -7.20
N GLU A 60 6.07 5.44 -6.40
CA GLU A 60 4.70 4.99 -6.70
C GLU A 60 3.63 5.87 -6.03
N VAL A 61 4.00 6.67 -5.04
CA VAL A 61 3.05 7.53 -4.28
C VAL A 61 2.27 8.47 -5.20
N ALA A 62 2.97 9.10 -6.16
CA ALA A 62 2.38 10.06 -7.09
C ALA A 62 1.84 9.43 -8.39
N GLN A 63 1.92 8.09 -8.54
CA GLN A 63 1.47 7.42 -9.76
C GLN A 63 -0.06 7.47 -9.90
N ALA A 64 -0.54 8.06 -10.99
CA ALA A 64 -1.98 8.20 -11.25
C ALA A 64 -2.70 6.84 -11.27
N LYS A 65 -2.05 5.80 -11.80
CA LYS A 65 -2.56 4.43 -11.89
C LYS A 65 -2.25 3.57 -10.66
N GLY A 66 -1.54 4.12 -9.65
CA GLY A 66 -1.17 3.40 -8.43
C GLY A 66 -2.40 2.90 -7.68
N SER A 67 -2.46 1.60 -7.39
CA SER A 67 -3.60 0.95 -6.76
C SER A 67 -3.47 0.81 -5.23
N ALA A 68 -2.25 0.94 -4.67
CA ALA A 68 -1.97 0.71 -3.26
C ALA A 68 -2.79 1.61 -2.32
N ARG A 69 -3.00 2.88 -2.68
CA ARG A 69 -3.79 3.80 -1.87
C ARG A 69 -5.27 3.41 -1.84
N LEU A 70 -5.86 3.02 -2.97
CA LEU A 70 -7.24 2.53 -3.03
C LEU A 70 -7.39 1.24 -2.22
N LEU A 71 -6.44 0.32 -2.37
CA LEU A 71 -6.38 -0.92 -1.61
C LEU A 71 -6.38 -0.64 -0.11
N HIS A 72 -5.43 0.18 0.37
CA HIS A 72 -5.32 0.54 1.80
C HIS A 72 -6.60 1.16 2.35
N LEU A 73 -7.20 2.10 1.62
CA LEU A 73 -8.44 2.76 2.06
C LEU A 73 -9.66 1.82 2.04
N SER A 74 -9.58 0.71 1.34
CA SER A 74 -10.65 -0.29 1.26
C SER A 74 -10.46 -1.47 2.23
N LEU A 75 -9.25 -1.69 2.75
CA LEU A 75 -8.94 -2.78 3.69
C LEU A 75 -8.77 -2.24 5.11
N PRO A 76 -9.74 -2.47 6.03
CA PRO A 76 -9.70 -1.94 7.40
C PRO A 76 -8.45 -2.33 8.21
N HIS A 77 -7.97 -3.58 8.06
CA HIS A 77 -6.80 -4.08 8.78
C HIS A 77 -5.54 -4.01 7.90
N SER A 78 -5.31 -2.86 7.26
CA SER A 78 -4.12 -2.64 6.44
C SER A 78 -3.31 -1.43 6.91
N LEU A 79 -2.01 -1.49 6.74
CA LEU A 79 -1.08 -0.39 6.95
C LEU A 79 -0.31 -0.14 5.66
N LEU A 80 -0.19 1.14 5.26
CA LEU A 80 0.59 1.56 4.09
C LEU A 80 1.80 2.37 4.57
N VAL A 81 2.99 1.87 4.29
CA VAL A 81 4.27 2.52 4.65
C VAL A 81 5.07 2.78 3.39
N THR A 82 5.55 4.00 3.25
CA THR A 82 6.35 4.40 2.08
C THR A 82 7.85 4.34 2.41
N GLY A 83 8.62 3.66 1.56
CA GLY A 83 10.07 3.56 1.70
C GLY A 83 10.68 2.64 0.65
N GLU A 84 11.94 2.82 0.29
CA GLU A 84 12.72 1.89 -0.52
C GLU A 84 13.63 1.05 0.36
N VAL A 85 14.23 1.68 1.38
CA VAL A 85 15.06 1.06 2.42
C VAL A 85 14.44 1.37 3.77
N PHE A 86 14.33 0.38 4.62
CA PHE A 86 13.81 0.51 5.97
C PHE A 86 14.93 0.23 6.99
N ALA A 87 15.01 1.03 8.04
CA ALA A 87 15.91 0.73 9.15
C ALA A 87 15.54 -0.64 9.74
N HIS A 88 16.53 -1.45 10.07
CA HIS A 88 16.36 -2.85 10.48
C HIS A 88 15.31 -2.99 11.61
N LEU A 89 15.46 -2.23 12.69
CA LEU A 89 14.53 -2.28 13.83
C LEU A 89 13.12 -1.81 13.46
N ALA A 90 13.00 -0.77 12.61
CA ALA A 90 11.70 -0.29 12.18
C ALA A 90 10.98 -1.34 11.32
N LEU A 91 11.69 -1.99 10.40
CA LEU A 91 11.13 -3.07 9.59
C LEU A 91 10.76 -4.27 10.45
N GLN A 92 11.63 -4.67 11.37
CA GLN A 92 11.34 -5.75 12.33
C GLN A 92 10.06 -5.47 13.12
N THR A 93 9.90 -4.25 13.64
CA THR A 93 8.68 -3.82 14.33
C THR A 93 7.45 -3.92 13.42
N LEU A 94 7.53 -3.43 12.18
CA LEU A 94 6.44 -3.54 11.21
C LEU A 94 6.06 -4.99 10.89
N LEU A 95 7.01 -5.91 10.94
CA LEU A 95 6.77 -7.32 10.65
C LEU A 95 6.19 -8.10 11.83
N THR A 96 6.50 -7.70 13.08
CA THR A 96 6.21 -8.51 14.28
C THR A 96 5.26 -7.86 15.27
N ALA A 97 5.31 -6.53 15.45
CA ALA A 97 4.48 -5.84 16.43
C ALA A 97 3.03 -5.70 15.92
N PRO A 98 2.04 -5.57 16.83
CA PRO A 98 0.66 -5.26 16.44
C PRO A 98 0.59 -4.01 15.55
N LEU A 99 -0.18 -4.06 14.45
CA LEU A 99 -0.37 -2.90 13.58
C LEU A 99 -1.33 -1.86 14.19
N TYR A 100 -2.15 -2.28 15.13
CA TYR A 100 -3.16 -1.44 15.78
C TYR A 100 -3.12 -1.63 17.29
N PRO A 101 -3.39 -0.59 18.09
CA PRO A 101 -3.38 -0.66 19.56
C PRO A 101 -4.30 -1.75 20.12
N ASP A 102 -5.48 -1.91 19.54
CA ASP A 102 -6.48 -2.91 19.96
C ASP A 102 -6.04 -4.35 19.71
N ALA A 103 -5.03 -4.55 18.86
CA ALA A 103 -4.44 -5.87 18.61
C ALA A 103 -3.33 -6.24 19.60
N ALA A 104 -2.98 -5.37 20.55
CA ALA A 104 -1.88 -5.61 21.49
C ALA A 104 -2.09 -6.86 22.39
N ALA A 105 -3.33 -7.25 22.62
CA ALA A 105 -3.69 -8.46 23.37
C ALA A 105 -3.71 -9.74 22.52
N GLN A 106 -3.50 -9.63 21.19
CA GLN A 106 -3.49 -10.77 20.28
C GLN A 106 -2.07 -11.34 20.13
N PRO A 107 -1.94 -12.66 19.85
CA PRO A 107 -0.63 -13.25 19.60
C PRO A 107 0.02 -12.63 18.36
N PRO A 108 1.37 -12.57 18.32
CA PRO A 108 2.10 -12.06 17.16
C PRO A 108 1.68 -12.78 15.87
N ARG A 109 1.42 -12.01 14.81
CA ARG A 109 1.06 -12.57 13.51
C ARG A 109 2.31 -12.96 12.74
N GLN A 110 2.24 -14.07 12.00
CA GLN A 110 3.32 -14.48 11.13
C GLN A 110 3.30 -13.65 9.86
N ALA A 111 4.40 -12.96 9.57
CA ALA A 111 4.59 -12.24 8.33
C ALA A 111 4.85 -13.22 7.16
N VAL A 112 4.18 -12.98 6.04
CA VAL A 112 4.23 -13.78 4.82
C VAL A 112 4.32 -12.84 3.63
N LEU A 113 5.33 -13.00 2.78
CA LEU A 113 5.58 -12.12 1.65
C LEU A 113 4.81 -12.58 0.41
N LEU A 114 3.93 -11.73 -0.11
CA LEU A 114 3.32 -11.93 -1.43
C LEU A 114 4.37 -11.70 -2.52
N TYR A 115 4.94 -12.77 -3.03
CA TYR A 115 5.98 -12.73 -4.06
C TYR A 115 6.07 -14.08 -4.79
N PRO A 116 6.36 -14.10 -6.10
CA PRO A 116 6.56 -15.35 -6.82
C PRO A 116 7.69 -16.20 -6.27
N ASP A 117 7.55 -17.51 -6.35
CA ASP A 117 8.60 -18.49 -5.98
C ASP A 117 9.75 -18.55 -7.00
N LEU A 118 9.59 -17.89 -8.17
CA LEU A 118 10.51 -17.94 -9.29
C LEU A 118 11.81 -17.15 -8.97
N LEU A 119 12.63 -17.71 -8.09
CA LEU A 119 14.05 -17.40 -8.08
C LEU A 119 14.80 -18.63 -8.59
N PRO A 120 15.87 -18.44 -9.39
CA PRO A 120 16.65 -19.55 -9.93
C PRO A 120 17.07 -20.51 -8.82
N ALA A 121 17.19 -21.79 -9.12
CA ALA A 121 17.59 -22.88 -8.20
C ALA A 121 18.93 -22.66 -7.45
N GLN A 122 19.65 -21.57 -7.72
CA GLN A 122 20.91 -21.19 -7.10
C GLN A 122 20.76 -20.57 -5.69
N GLU A 123 19.55 -20.33 -5.22
CA GLU A 123 19.28 -19.84 -3.86
C GLU A 123 18.83 -20.97 -2.91
N ALA A 124 19.50 -22.12 -3.00
CA ALA A 124 19.33 -23.23 -2.08
C ALA A 124 19.73 -22.77 -0.67
N GLY A 125 18.77 -22.66 0.24
CA GLY A 125 18.94 -22.22 1.63
C GLY A 125 17.88 -21.22 2.11
N ARG A 126 16.96 -20.80 1.25
CA ARG A 126 15.83 -19.95 1.66
C ARG A 126 14.64 -20.75 2.20
N PRO A 127 13.86 -20.14 3.11
CA PRO A 127 12.65 -20.77 3.62
C PRO A 127 11.76 -21.20 2.43
N THR A 128 11.47 -22.47 2.40
CA THR A 128 10.68 -23.14 1.36
C THR A 128 9.35 -22.41 1.14
N ALA A 129 8.94 -22.34 -0.12
CA ALA A 129 7.58 -21.90 -0.48
C ALA A 129 6.53 -22.48 0.46
N LEU A 130 5.55 -21.63 0.77
CA LEU A 130 4.47 -21.90 1.69
C LEU A 130 3.56 -23.09 1.33
N ALA A 131 4.11 -24.27 1.09
CA ALA A 131 3.29 -25.47 1.07
C ALA A 131 2.45 -25.66 2.37
N HIS A 132 2.85 -24.97 3.44
CA HIS A 132 2.25 -25.09 4.77
C HIS A 132 1.49 -23.88 5.31
N VAL A 133 1.49 -22.72 4.61
CA VAL A 133 0.73 -21.54 5.10
C VAL A 133 -0.77 -21.67 4.84
N GLY A 134 -1.19 -22.42 3.86
CA GLY A 134 -2.61 -22.73 3.61
C GLY A 134 -3.29 -23.51 4.74
N LEU A 135 -2.53 -24.01 5.73
CA LEU A 135 -3.03 -24.72 6.91
C LEU A 135 -3.13 -23.83 8.16
N ARG A 136 -2.71 -22.57 8.10
CA ARG A 136 -2.78 -21.65 9.25
C ARG A 136 -4.04 -20.82 9.21
N ASP A 137 -4.55 -20.52 10.41
CA ASP A 137 -5.63 -19.57 10.59
C ASP A 137 -5.24 -18.21 10.00
N PRO A 138 -6.00 -17.67 9.03
CA PRO A 138 -5.74 -16.34 8.47
C PRO A 138 -5.61 -15.23 9.53
N ALA A 139 -6.28 -15.39 10.68
CA ALA A 139 -6.18 -14.46 11.80
C ALA A 139 -4.78 -14.38 12.41
N GLN A 140 -3.93 -15.36 12.16
CA GLN A 140 -2.54 -15.40 12.62
C GLN A 140 -1.55 -14.94 11.56
N LEU A 141 -2.02 -14.44 10.42
CA LEU A 141 -1.18 -14.06 9.30
C LEU A 141 -1.14 -12.55 9.09
N ARG A 142 0.02 -12.06 8.67
CA ARG A 142 0.23 -10.73 8.11
C ARG A 142 0.79 -10.85 6.70
N LEU A 143 0.00 -10.49 5.71
CA LEU A 143 0.41 -10.46 4.32
C LEU A 143 1.26 -9.20 4.06
N ILE A 144 2.51 -9.40 3.65
CA ILE A 144 3.43 -8.33 3.26
C ILE A 144 3.35 -8.16 1.75
N VAL A 145 3.02 -6.95 1.32
CA VAL A 145 2.85 -6.60 -0.10
C VAL A 145 3.84 -5.50 -0.46
N ILE A 146 4.65 -5.70 -1.49
CA ILE A 146 5.57 -4.67 -1.99
C ILE A 146 4.93 -4.01 -3.21
N ASP A 147 4.67 -2.70 -3.12
CA ASP A 147 4.06 -1.91 -4.19
C ASP A 147 5.13 -1.19 -5.01
N GLY A 148 5.26 -1.57 -6.27
CA GLY A 148 6.21 -1.02 -7.23
C GLY A 148 6.27 -1.82 -8.52
N THR A 149 6.99 -1.30 -9.52
CA THR A 149 7.34 -2.09 -10.71
C THR A 149 8.26 -3.25 -10.33
N TRP A 150 8.33 -4.32 -11.12
CA TRP A 150 9.20 -5.48 -10.87
C TRP A 150 10.64 -5.08 -10.54
N ARG A 151 11.20 -4.11 -11.27
CA ARG A 151 12.56 -3.61 -10.99
C ARG A 151 12.66 -2.97 -9.61
N LYS A 152 11.64 -2.17 -9.21
CA LYS A 152 11.60 -1.51 -7.91
C LYS A 152 11.40 -2.51 -6.77
N THR A 153 10.45 -3.45 -6.92
CA THR A 153 10.19 -4.47 -5.88
C THR A 153 11.38 -5.38 -5.67
N ARG A 154 12.09 -5.78 -6.74
CA ARG A 154 13.35 -6.55 -6.62
C ARG A 154 14.43 -5.75 -5.91
N LYS A 155 14.57 -4.44 -6.19
CA LYS A 155 15.51 -3.56 -5.50
C LYS A 155 15.16 -3.43 -4.01
N MET A 156 13.89 -3.19 -3.68
CA MET A 156 13.42 -3.14 -2.29
C MET A 156 13.71 -4.46 -1.57
N LEU A 157 13.46 -5.58 -2.21
CA LEU A 157 13.74 -6.90 -1.63
C LEU A 157 15.25 -7.09 -1.37
N TYR A 158 16.10 -6.68 -2.31
CA TYR A 158 17.55 -6.74 -2.16
C TYR A 158 18.08 -5.86 -1.02
N LEU A 159 17.56 -4.64 -0.89
CA LEU A 159 17.98 -3.65 0.10
C LEU A 159 17.44 -3.92 1.52
N ASN A 160 16.48 -4.84 1.67
CA ASN A 160 15.83 -5.16 2.95
C ASN A 160 15.93 -6.66 3.25
N PRO A 161 17.07 -7.15 3.79
CA PRO A 161 17.31 -8.58 4.01
C PRO A 161 16.24 -9.30 4.85
N LEU A 162 15.59 -8.59 5.80
CA LEU A 162 14.49 -9.17 6.57
C LEU A 162 13.32 -9.63 5.68
N LEU A 163 13.03 -8.91 4.58
CA LEU A 163 11.97 -9.32 3.64
C LEU A 163 12.34 -10.57 2.87
N GLN A 164 13.65 -10.78 2.62
CA GLN A 164 14.12 -11.95 1.90
C GLN A 164 13.97 -13.24 2.73
N GLN A 165 13.99 -13.14 4.05
CA GLN A 165 13.86 -14.25 4.98
C GLN A 165 12.40 -14.68 5.21
N LEU A 166 11.43 -13.87 4.77
CA LEU A 166 10.03 -14.19 4.96
C LEU A 166 9.62 -15.40 4.09
N PRO A 167 8.76 -16.27 4.63
CA PRO A 167 8.10 -17.29 3.82
C PRO A 167 7.27 -16.58 2.73
N ARG A 168 7.24 -17.18 1.52
CA ARG A 168 6.59 -16.60 0.35
C ARG A 168 5.23 -17.20 0.09
N LEU A 169 4.28 -16.36 -0.24
CA LEU A 169 3.00 -16.74 -0.80
C LEU A 169 3.04 -16.47 -2.31
N ALA A 170 3.20 -17.52 -3.09
CA ALA A 170 2.99 -17.45 -4.53
C ALA A 170 1.48 -17.61 -4.82
N LEU A 171 0.98 -16.80 -5.74
CA LEU A 171 -0.38 -16.97 -6.24
C LEU A 171 -0.44 -18.22 -7.10
N ARG A 172 -1.36 -19.12 -6.78
CA ARG A 172 -1.62 -20.36 -7.53
C ARG A 172 -3.02 -20.30 -8.08
N ASP A 173 -3.23 -21.01 -9.19
CA ASP A 173 -4.56 -21.26 -9.76
C ASP A 173 -5.47 -20.02 -9.75
N LEU A 174 -4.89 -18.88 -10.22
CA LEU A 174 -5.70 -17.71 -10.44
C LEU A 174 -6.84 -18.14 -11.36
N PRO A 175 -8.11 -18.09 -10.91
CA PRO A 175 -9.22 -18.47 -11.77
C PRO A 175 -9.07 -17.67 -13.05
N ALA A 176 -9.20 -18.33 -14.21
CA ALA A 176 -9.20 -17.68 -15.53
C ALA A 176 -10.22 -16.55 -15.44
N SER A 177 -9.72 -15.34 -15.18
CA SER A 177 -10.51 -14.38 -14.48
C SER A 177 -11.37 -13.59 -15.43
N ARG A 178 -12.65 -13.69 -15.22
CA ARG A 178 -13.60 -12.67 -15.68
C ARG A 178 -13.37 -11.31 -15.00
N TYR A 179 -12.58 -11.25 -13.92
CA TYR A 179 -12.41 -10.06 -13.06
C TYR A 179 -11.00 -9.46 -13.08
N LEU A 180 -10.01 -10.20 -13.60
CA LEU A 180 -8.63 -9.75 -13.73
C LEU A 180 -8.29 -9.28 -15.15
N ILE A 181 -9.28 -9.06 -16.00
CA ILE A 181 -9.08 -8.62 -17.37
C ILE A 181 -8.69 -7.14 -17.37
N ARG A 182 -7.41 -6.90 -17.17
CA ARG A 182 -6.79 -5.71 -17.75
C ARG A 182 -6.52 -6.02 -19.23
N LYS A 183 -7.13 -5.28 -20.15
CA LYS A 183 -6.57 -5.05 -21.49
C LYS A 183 -5.30 -4.20 -21.35
N THR A 184 -4.27 -4.71 -20.72
CA THR A 184 -2.96 -4.07 -20.63
C THR A 184 -1.95 -4.98 -21.32
N HIS A 185 -0.91 -4.37 -21.84
CA HIS A 185 0.07 -4.92 -22.79
C HIS A 185 0.79 -6.23 -22.36
N GLN A 186 0.49 -6.79 -21.19
CA GLN A 186 0.96 -8.13 -20.78
C GLN A 186 -0.15 -8.81 -19.95
N PRO A 187 -0.67 -9.96 -20.41
CA PRO A 187 -1.80 -10.66 -19.77
C PRO A 187 -1.51 -11.16 -18.34
N ASP A 188 -0.24 -11.24 -17.94
CA ASP A 188 0.19 -11.88 -16.68
C ASP A 188 0.55 -10.89 -15.56
N GLN A 189 0.38 -9.58 -15.75
CA GLN A 189 0.71 -8.57 -14.73
C GLN A 189 -0.52 -8.13 -13.94
N LEU A 190 -0.67 -8.65 -12.73
CA LEU A 190 -1.62 -8.16 -11.74
C LEU A 190 -1.15 -6.81 -11.17
N SER A 191 -2.11 -5.89 -10.91
CA SER A 191 -1.82 -4.74 -10.06
C SER A 191 -1.65 -5.18 -8.61
N THR A 192 -1.05 -4.33 -7.79
CA THR A 192 -0.90 -4.57 -6.34
C THR A 192 -2.25 -4.89 -5.68
N LEU A 193 -3.33 -4.20 -6.07
CA LEU A 193 -4.67 -4.45 -5.54
C LEU A 193 -5.18 -5.84 -5.96
N GLU A 194 -5.10 -6.18 -7.24
CA GLU A 194 -5.55 -7.49 -7.75
C GLU A 194 -4.77 -8.64 -7.11
N ALA A 195 -3.44 -8.52 -7.06
CA ALA A 195 -2.59 -9.53 -6.44
C ALA A 195 -2.91 -9.72 -4.95
N THR A 196 -3.15 -8.61 -4.23
CA THR A 196 -3.50 -8.68 -2.80
C THR A 196 -4.88 -9.31 -2.59
N CYS A 197 -5.88 -8.93 -3.38
CA CYS A 197 -7.21 -9.57 -3.31
C CYS A 197 -7.10 -11.08 -3.59
N ALA A 198 -6.37 -11.49 -4.63
CA ALA A 198 -6.16 -12.90 -4.94
C ALA A 198 -5.46 -13.66 -3.79
N ALA A 199 -4.45 -13.05 -3.18
CA ALA A 199 -3.77 -13.62 -2.03
C ALA A 199 -4.71 -13.81 -0.83
N LEU A 200 -5.53 -12.80 -0.52
CA LEU A 200 -6.52 -12.88 0.56
C LEU A 200 -7.60 -13.92 0.26
N MET A 201 -8.07 -14.04 -0.99
CA MET A 201 -8.98 -15.10 -1.42
C MET A 201 -8.37 -16.48 -1.19
N GLN A 202 -7.11 -16.67 -1.56
CA GLN A 202 -6.38 -17.92 -1.37
C GLN A 202 -6.19 -18.27 0.11
N LEU A 203 -5.86 -17.28 0.96
CA LEU A 203 -5.65 -17.47 2.39
C LEU A 203 -6.95 -17.75 3.16
N GLU A 204 -8.04 -17.06 2.81
CA GLU A 204 -9.27 -17.07 3.58
C GLU A 204 -10.36 -18.01 3.01
N GLY A 205 -10.14 -18.56 1.82
CA GLY A 205 -11.09 -19.45 1.16
C GLY A 205 -12.45 -18.82 0.82
N LYS A 206 -12.55 -17.48 0.84
CA LYS A 206 -13.81 -16.72 0.66
C LYS A 206 -13.64 -15.68 -0.44
N GLY A 207 -13.60 -16.16 -1.70
CA GLY A 207 -13.33 -15.30 -2.86
C GLY A 207 -14.37 -14.21 -3.11
N GLU A 208 -15.64 -14.49 -2.92
CA GLU A 208 -16.73 -13.61 -3.33
C GLU A 208 -16.74 -12.24 -2.63
N LYS A 209 -16.29 -12.17 -1.38
CA LYS A 209 -16.28 -10.90 -0.61
C LYS A 209 -15.33 -9.84 -1.17
N PHE A 210 -14.36 -10.22 -1.98
CA PHE A 210 -13.42 -9.28 -2.61
C PHE A 210 -13.88 -8.80 -3.99
N LEU A 211 -14.92 -9.42 -4.57
CA LEU A 211 -15.43 -9.04 -5.89
C LEU A 211 -15.92 -7.58 -5.97
N PRO A 212 -16.61 -7.02 -4.97
CA PRO A 212 -16.99 -5.60 -5.01
C PRO A 212 -15.78 -4.66 -5.09
N LEU A 213 -14.69 -4.94 -4.37
CA LEU A 213 -13.48 -4.15 -4.42
C LEU A 213 -12.78 -4.24 -5.80
N LEU A 214 -12.75 -5.43 -6.39
CA LEU A 214 -12.21 -5.63 -7.74
C LEU A 214 -13.01 -4.87 -8.80
N ARG A 215 -14.36 -4.86 -8.72
CA ARG A 215 -15.22 -4.07 -9.60
C ARG A 215 -14.99 -2.56 -9.43
N SER A 216 -14.85 -2.08 -8.19
CA SER A 216 -14.49 -0.67 -7.92
C SER A 216 -13.13 -0.32 -8.50
N PHE A 217 -12.19 -1.24 -8.46
CA PHE A 217 -10.88 -1.05 -9.08
C PHE A 217 -10.97 -0.94 -10.61
N GLU A 218 -11.82 -1.72 -11.27
CA GLU A 218 -12.08 -1.58 -12.71
C GLU A 218 -12.62 -0.17 -13.04
N GLY A 219 -13.57 0.33 -12.25
CA GLY A 219 -14.09 1.70 -12.39
C GLY A 219 -13.01 2.76 -12.19
N PHE A 220 -12.14 2.59 -11.19
CA PHE A 220 -10.98 3.45 -10.98
C PHE A 220 -10.03 3.44 -12.20
N VAL A 221 -9.72 2.28 -12.75
CA VAL A 221 -8.86 2.16 -13.94
C VAL A 221 -9.50 2.85 -15.15
N ALA A 222 -10.81 2.67 -15.35
CA ALA A 222 -11.54 3.33 -16.43
C ALA A 222 -11.54 4.86 -16.26
N GLN A 223 -11.66 5.37 -15.04
CA GLN A 223 -11.53 6.80 -14.75
C GLN A 223 -10.13 7.32 -15.13
N GLN A 224 -9.06 6.61 -14.75
CA GLN A 224 -7.69 7.03 -15.07
C GLN A 224 -7.43 7.02 -16.60
N TRP A 225 -8.03 6.08 -17.32
CA TRP A 225 -7.95 6.04 -18.77
C TRP A 225 -8.55 7.28 -19.43
N ARG A 226 -9.72 7.74 -18.98
CA ARG A 226 -10.38 8.95 -19.51
C ARG A 226 -9.56 10.21 -19.30
N TYR A 227 -8.81 10.32 -18.19
CA TYR A 227 -7.95 11.48 -17.94
C TYR A 227 -6.69 11.51 -18.83
N GLN A 228 -6.29 10.37 -19.39
CA GLN A 228 -5.12 10.27 -20.26
C GLN A 228 -5.49 10.37 -21.75
N ASN A 229 -6.76 10.16 -22.09
CA ASN A 229 -7.31 10.19 -23.45
C ASN A 229 -8.60 11.03 -23.42
N PRO A 230 -8.49 12.38 -23.26
CA PRO A 230 -9.64 13.29 -23.18
C PRO A 230 -10.40 13.39 -24.49
#